data_d18592f5ec46bfa188d4c71338b37054
#
_entry.id   d18592f5ec46bfa188d4c71338b37054
#
_cell.length_a   1.000
_cell.length_b   1.000
_cell.length_c   1.000
_cell.angle_alpha   90.00
_cell.angle_beta   90.00
_cell.angle_gamma   90.00
#
_symmetry.space_group_name_H-M   'P 1'
#
loop_
_entity.id
_entity.type
_entity.pdbx_description
1 polymer ?
#
loop_
_entity_poly.entity_id
_entity_poly.type
_entity_poly.pdbx_seq_one_letter_code
_entity_poly.pdbx_strand_id
1 'polypeptide(L)'
;MPEHSVILTLAINYADKRQLTFERVGRAWQMTSQGLLLDLSNQQIEQLMLAWQQSGGLVQADEILVEGVKGIEVLINTATNQHEFVYLLYPLVDQLLVFNVQNKLWLALPKAIAHQLIPNL
;
A
#
# COMPACT_ATOMS: atom_id res chain seq x y z
N MET A 1 -2.69 -3.00 -9.88
CA MET A 1 -1.52 -3.89 -10.06
C MET A 1 -2.00 -5.21 -10.61
N PRO A 2 -1.38 -5.73 -11.66
CA PRO A 2 -1.81 -7.01 -12.23
C PRO A 2 -1.68 -8.16 -11.24
N GLU A 3 -2.52 -9.18 -11.39
CA GLU A 3 -2.44 -10.38 -10.56
C GLU A 3 -1.07 -11.06 -10.74
N HIS A 4 -0.60 -11.71 -9.68
CA HIS A 4 0.69 -12.43 -9.66
C HIS A 4 1.92 -11.55 -9.91
N SER A 5 1.80 -10.23 -9.73
CA SER A 5 2.96 -9.34 -9.78
C SER A 5 3.92 -9.66 -8.63
N VAL A 6 5.20 -9.72 -8.95
CA VAL A 6 6.25 -9.94 -7.95
C VAL A 6 6.75 -8.57 -7.47
N ILE A 7 6.43 -8.21 -6.24
CA ILE A 7 6.84 -6.94 -5.65
C ILE A 7 8.32 -6.98 -5.29
N LEU A 8 9.10 -6.04 -5.80
CA LEU A 8 10.52 -5.88 -5.47
C LEU A 8 10.75 -4.84 -4.39
N THR A 9 10.04 -3.72 -4.45
CA THR A 9 10.11 -2.68 -3.43
C THR A 9 8.70 -2.14 -3.17
N LEU A 10 8.47 -1.72 -1.94
CA LEU A 10 7.23 -1.07 -1.55
C LEU A 10 7.57 0.02 -0.52
N ALA A 11 7.17 1.24 -0.79
CA ALA A 11 7.38 2.37 0.11
C ALA A 11 6.04 2.94 0.53
N ILE A 12 5.88 3.21 1.82
CA ILE A 12 4.69 3.83 2.40
C ILE A 12 5.09 5.18 2.98
N ASN A 13 4.54 6.25 2.42
CA ASN A 13 4.76 7.60 2.90
C ASN A 13 3.50 8.06 3.64
N TYR A 14 3.58 8.09 4.97
CA TYR A 14 2.46 8.54 5.80
C TYR A 14 2.28 10.05 5.71
N ALA A 15 1.07 10.51 6.01
CA ALA A 15 0.72 11.93 5.90
C ALA A 15 1.54 12.86 6.81
N ASP A 16 2.10 12.33 7.90
CA ASP A 16 2.89 13.08 8.90
C ASP A 16 4.40 12.98 8.67
N LYS A 17 4.82 12.65 7.44
CA LYS A 17 6.22 12.50 7.02
C LYS A 17 6.94 11.27 7.57
N ARG A 18 6.24 10.37 8.25
CA ARG A 18 6.79 9.06 8.59
C ARG A 18 6.86 8.20 7.31
N GLN A 19 7.82 7.29 7.27
CA GLN A 19 8.05 6.47 6.07
C GLN A 19 8.45 5.05 6.46
N LEU A 20 7.92 4.09 5.72
CA LEU A 20 8.40 2.71 5.73
C LEU A 20 8.82 2.34 4.31
N THR A 21 9.97 1.70 4.18
CA THR A 21 10.45 1.19 2.90
C THR A 21 10.80 -0.29 3.05
N PHE A 22 10.29 -1.10 2.15
CA PHE A 22 10.55 -2.53 2.09
C PHE A 22 11.29 -2.84 0.80
N GLU A 23 12.38 -3.60 0.89
CA GLU A 23 13.17 -4.00 -0.26
C GLU A 23 13.42 -5.50 -0.19
N ARG A 24 13.23 -6.18 -1.32
CA ARG A 24 13.50 -7.61 -1.42
C ARG A 24 14.99 -7.82 -1.67
N VAL A 25 15.64 -8.59 -0.78
CA VAL A 25 17.05 -8.95 -0.88
C VAL A 25 17.16 -10.46 -0.87
N GLY A 26 17.36 -11.05 -2.05
CA GLY A 26 17.36 -12.51 -2.19
C GLY A 26 15.97 -13.09 -1.88
N ARG A 27 15.88 -13.93 -0.87
CA ARG A 27 14.62 -14.54 -0.41
C ARG A 27 14.03 -13.85 0.81
N ALA A 28 14.65 -12.79 1.27
CA ALA A 28 14.23 -12.09 2.48
C ALA A 28 13.83 -10.66 2.15
N TRP A 29 13.22 -9.99 3.12
CA TRP A 29 12.85 -8.61 3.04
C TRP A 29 13.65 -7.77 4.01
N GLN A 30 14.06 -6.59 3.60
CA GLN A 30 14.65 -5.58 4.48
C GLN A 30 13.66 -4.44 4.64
N MET A 31 13.52 -3.95 5.88
CA MET A 31 12.66 -2.83 6.21
C MET A 31 13.50 -1.67 6.73
N THR A 32 13.25 -0.48 6.20
CA THR A 32 13.79 0.76 6.70
C THR A 32 12.64 1.64 7.16
N SER A 33 12.75 2.24 8.33
CA SER A 33 11.70 3.13 8.86
C SER A 33 12.27 4.47 9.26
N GLN A 34 11.47 5.52 9.04
CA GLN A 34 11.76 6.88 9.50
C GLN A 34 10.57 7.41 10.28
N GLY A 35 10.81 7.83 11.52
CA GLY A 35 9.77 8.38 12.38
C GLY A 35 8.80 7.35 12.96
N LEU A 36 9.05 6.06 12.73
CA LEU A 36 8.23 4.97 13.26
C LEU A 36 9.10 4.00 14.04
N LEU A 37 8.64 3.63 15.23
CA LEU A 37 9.23 2.53 16.00
C LEU A 37 8.43 1.27 15.67
N LEU A 38 8.75 0.65 14.55
CA LEU A 38 8.05 -0.53 14.06
C LEU A 38 9.08 -1.55 13.59
N ASP A 39 8.98 -2.77 14.11
CA ASP A 39 9.85 -3.87 13.75
C ASP A 39 8.96 -5.04 13.31
N LEU A 40 8.94 -5.30 12.00
CA LEU A 40 8.17 -6.40 11.43
C LEU A 40 9.09 -7.57 11.14
N SER A 41 8.64 -8.78 11.50
CA SER A 41 9.33 -10.01 11.11
C SER A 41 9.22 -10.22 9.59
N ASN A 42 10.10 -11.03 9.04
CA ASN A 42 10.05 -11.38 7.61
C ASN A 42 8.69 -11.99 7.23
N GLN A 43 8.10 -12.80 8.11
CA GLN A 43 6.77 -13.39 7.89
C GLN A 43 5.68 -12.31 7.82
N GLN A 44 5.74 -11.32 8.70
CA GLN A 44 4.79 -10.20 8.68
C GLN A 44 4.91 -9.37 7.42
N ILE A 45 6.14 -9.14 6.95
CA ILE A 45 6.37 -8.42 5.69
C ILE A 45 5.84 -9.21 4.51
N GLU A 46 6.03 -10.53 4.48
CA GLU A 46 5.50 -11.38 3.42
C GLU A 46 3.96 -11.33 3.38
N GLN A 47 3.31 -11.33 4.54
CA GLN A 47 1.85 -11.20 4.62
C GLN A 47 1.38 -9.84 4.09
N LEU A 48 2.12 -8.76 4.38
CA LEU A 48 1.83 -7.44 3.85
C LEU A 48 1.92 -7.42 2.32
N MET A 49 2.98 -8.01 1.76
CA MET A 49 3.15 -8.07 0.31
C MET A 49 2.06 -8.91 -0.35
N LEU A 50 1.67 -10.01 0.28
CA LEU A 50 0.59 -10.86 -0.22
C LEU A 50 -0.73 -10.11 -0.24
N ALA A 51 -1.03 -9.32 0.80
CA ALA A 51 -2.24 -8.51 0.85
C ALA A 51 -2.30 -7.52 -0.32
N TRP A 52 -1.19 -6.87 -0.64
CA TRP A 52 -1.12 -5.97 -1.80
C TRP A 52 -1.28 -6.71 -3.12
N GLN A 53 -0.70 -7.88 -3.26
CA GLN A 53 -0.82 -8.69 -4.47
C GLN A 53 -2.26 -9.17 -4.71
N GLN A 54 -3.01 -9.42 -3.63
CA GLN A 54 -4.37 -9.94 -3.71
C GLN A 54 -5.46 -8.87 -3.71
N SER A 55 -5.10 -7.60 -3.56
CA SER A 55 -6.08 -6.52 -3.43
C SER A 55 -6.70 -6.06 -4.76
N GLY A 56 -6.35 -6.67 -5.87
CA GLY A 56 -6.72 -6.20 -7.21
C GLY A 56 -8.17 -6.44 -7.62
N GLY A 57 -8.95 -7.22 -6.86
CA GLY A 57 -10.33 -7.60 -7.25
C GLY A 57 -11.43 -6.86 -6.50
N LEU A 58 -11.17 -5.70 -5.94
CA LEU A 58 -12.05 -5.02 -5.00
C LEU A 58 -13.03 -4.08 -5.70
N VAL A 59 -14.13 -3.78 -5.00
CA VAL A 59 -15.23 -2.99 -5.53
C VAL A 59 -14.78 -1.59 -5.92
N GLN A 60 -15.03 -1.21 -7.18
CA GLN A 60 -14.75 0.12 -7.68
C GLN A 60 -15.78 1.11 -7.11
N ALA A 61 -15.30 2.18 -6.52
CA ALA A 61 -16.15 3.25 -6.00
C ALA A 61 -16.40 4.30 -7.09
N ASP A 62 -17.54 4.97 -7.00
CA ASP A 62 -17.79 6.16 -7.79
C ASP A 62 -16.87 7.29 -7.35
N GLU A 63 -16.83 8.37 -8.14
CA GLU A 63 -16.02 9.53 -7.83
C GLU A 63 -16.34 10.05 -6.41
N ILE A 64 -15.30 10.14 -5.58
CA ILE A 64 -15.45 10.55 -4.18
C ILE A 64 -14.56 11.76 -3.92
N LEU A 65 -15.14 12.77 -3.27
CA LEU A 65 -14.39 13.94 -2.84
C LEU A 65 -13.79 13.66 -1.46
N VAL A 66 -12.46 13.70 -1.38
CA VAL A 66 -11.72 13.47 -0.12
C VAL A 66 -11.09 14.77 0.37
N GLU A 67 -11.88 15.82 0.47
CA GLU A 67 -11.40 17.11 0.94
C GLU A 67 -11.00 17.07 2.41
N GLY A 68 -9.88 17.68 2.74
CA GLY A 68 -9.40 17.79 4.10
C GLY A 68 -8.79 16.52 4.68
N VAL A 69 -8.74 15.42 3.92
CA VAL A 69 -8.11 14.16 4.35
C VAL A 69 -6.71 14.06 3.73
N LYS A 70 -5.72 13.83 4.58
CA LYS A 70 -4.35 13.62 4.10
C LYS A 70 -4.18 12.17 3.67
N GLY A 71 -3.73 11.98 2.43
CA GLY A 71 -3.51 10.66 1.87
C GLY A 71 -2.20 10.03 2.32
N ILE A 72 -2.18 8.70 2.30
CA ILE A 72 -0.97 7.90 2.46
C ILE A 72 -0.54 7.47 1.07
N GLU A 73 0.70 7.74 0.70
CA GLU A 73 1.23 7.37 -0.60
C GLU A 73 1.95 6.02 -0.50
N VAL A 74 1.63 5.11 -1.41
CA VAL A 74 2.30 3.82 -1.49
C VAL A 74 2.89 3.66 -2.90
N LEU A 75 4.18 3.40 -2.96
CA LEU A 75 4.94 3.23 -4.18
C LEU A 75 5.42 1.78 -4.27
N ILE A 76 5.05 1.09 -5.35
CA ILE A 76 5.37 -0.32 -5.53
C ILE A 76 6.09 -0.54 -6.85
N ASN A 77 7.26 -1.17 -6.79
CA ASN A 77 8.00 -1.61 -7.96
C ASN A 77 7.92 -3.13 -8.07
N THR A 78 7.66 -3.63 -9.28
CA THR A 78 7.52 -5.04 -9.53
C THR A 78 8.53 -5.53 -10.56
N ALA A 79 8.76 -6.85 -10.58
CA ALA A 79 9.76 -7.47 -11.46
C ALA A 79 9.39 -7.40 -12.96
N THR A 80 8.10 -7.33 -13.27
CA THR A 80 7.62 -7.43 -14.66
C THR A 80 7.24 -6.09 -15.27
N ASN A 81 7.06 -5.04 -14.45
CA ASN A 81 6.67 -3.73 -14.94
C ASN A 81 7.80 -2.72 -14.74
N GLN A 82 8.06 -1.93 -15.78
CA GLN A 82 9.08 -0.88 -15.72
C GLN A 82 8.59 0.38 -14.99
N HIS A 83 7.27 0.50 -14.79
CA HIS A 83 6.68 1.65 -14.15
C HIS A 83 6.37 1.34 -12.68
N GLU A 84 6.60 2.34 -11.85
CA GLU A 84 6.21 2.28 -10.44
C GLU A 84 4.69 2.42 -10.33
N PHE A 85 4.06 1.56 -9.53
CA PHE A 85 2.64 1.71 -9.19
C PHE A 85 2.51 2.68 -8.03
N VAL A 86 1.66 3.68 -8.19
CA VAL A 86 1.42 4.70 -7.16
C VAL A 86 -0.04 4.61 -6.72
N TYR A 87 -0.25 4.43 -5.41
CA TYR A 87 -1.56 4.39 -4.80
C TYR A 87 -1.65 5.47 -3.73
N LEU A 88 -2.78 6.19 -3.71
CA LEU A 88 -3.09 7.13 -2.64
C LEU A 88 -4.21 6.53 -1.80
N LEU A 89 -3.97 6.41 -0.50
CA LEU A 89 -4.89 5.77 0.43
C LEU A 89 -5.46 6.81 1.37
N TYR A 90 -6.79 6.81 1.51
CA TYR A 90 -7.51 7.75 2.37
C TYR A 90 -8.30 6.94 3.40
N PRO A 91 -7.76 6.77 4.62
CA PRO A 91 -8.47 6.06 5.69
C PRO A 91 -9.65 6.90 6.18
N LEU A 92 -10.85 6.35 6.10
CA LEU A 92 -12.06 6.95 6.64
C LEU A 92 -12.52 6.16 7.86
N VAL A 93 -13.58 6.65 8.52
CA VAL A 93 -14.08 6.03 9.75
C VAL A 93 -14.53 4.58 9.52
N ASP A 94 -15.16 4.31 8.38
CA ASP A 94 -15.80 3.03 8.09
C ASP A 94 -15.22 2.28 6.89
N GLN A 95 -14.26 2.89 6.17
CA GLN A 95 -13.70 2.29 4.97
C GLN A 95 -12.34 2.91 4.64
N LEU A 96 -11.61 2.22 3.75
CA LEU A 96 -10.38 2.75 3.16
C LEU A 96 -10.65 3.03 1.68
N LEU A 97 -10.37 4.25 1.24
CA LEU A 97 -10.42 4.59 -0.18
C LEU A 97 -9.03 4.50 -0.77
N VAL A 98 -8.91 3.84 -1.91
CA VAL A 98 -7.63 3.67 -2.62
C VAL A 98 -7.77 4.26 -4.01
N PHE A 99 -6.91 5.20 -4.35
CA PHE A 99 -6.84 5.79 -5.68
C PHE A 99 -5.61 5.26 -6.41
N ASN A 100 -5.83 4.58 -7.54
CA ASN A 100 -4.74 4.16 -8.42
C ASN A 100 -4.40 5.29 -9.37
N VAL A 101 -3.22 5.88 -9.22
CA VAL A 101 -2.82 7.08 -9.98
C VAL A 101 -2.67 6.79 -11.48
N GLN A 102 -2.21 5.59 -11.87
CA GLN A 102 -1.97 5.28 -13.28
C GLN A 102 -3.27 5.18 -14.08
N ASN A 103 -4.28 4.51 -13.56
CA ASN A 103 -5.54 4.30 -14.28
C ASN A 103 -6.68 5.18 -13.79
N LYS A 104 -6.42 6.02 -12.77
CA LYS A 104 -7.38 6.96 -12.18
C LYS A 104 -8.67 6.29 -11.68
N LEU A 105 -8.53 5.08 -11.15
CA LEU A 105 -9.65 4.35 -10.58
C LEU A 105 -9.65 4.41 -9.06
N TRP A 106 -10.84 4.52 -8.49
CA TRP A 106 -11.07 4.49 -7.06
C TRP A 106 -11.56 3.12 -6.62
N LEU A 107 -11.02 2.63 -5.52
CA LEU A 107 -11.45 1.39 -4.87
C LEU A 107 -11.89 1.72 -3.45
N ALA A 108 -13.01 1.15 -3.02
CA ALA A 108 -13.46 1.24 -1.64
C ALA A 108 -13.25 -0.11 -0.96
N LEU A 109 -12.50 -0.12 0.13
CA LEU A 109 -12.17 -1.34 0.86
C LEU A 109 -12.76 -1.30 2.26
N PRO A 110 -13.16 -2.47 2.82
CA PRO A 110 -13.53 -2.55 4.22
C PRO A 110 -12.37 -2.09 5.11
N LYS A 111 -12.69 -1.45 6.22
CA LYS A 111 -11.68 -0.93 7.15
C LYS A 111 -10.75 -2.03 7.68
N ALA A 112 -11.25 -3.26 7.83
CA ALA A 112 -10.44 -4.38 8.29
C ALA A 112 -9.26 -4.68 7.36
N ILE A 113 -9.40 -4.43 6.05
CA ILE A 113 -8.34 -4.64 5.08
C ILE A 113 -7.25 -3.57 5.20
N ALA A 114 -7.60 -2.37 5.65
CA ALA A 114 -6.63 -1.29 5.81
C ALA A 114 -5.45 -1.70 6.70
N HIS A 115 -5.71 -2.43 7.78
CA HIS A 115 -4.67 -2.89 8.69
C HIS A 115 -3.76 -3.95 8.07
N GLN A 116 -4.22 -4.65 7.04
CA GLN A 116 -3.42 -5.62 6.30
C GLN A 116 -2.50 -4.94 5.27
N LEU A 117 -2.93 -3.80 4.73
CA LEU A 117 -2.19 -3.07 3.70
C LEU A 117 -1.22 -2.04 4.28
N ILE A 118 -1.56 -1.43 5.40
CA ILE A 118 -0.79 -0.35 6.00
C ILE A 118 -0.48 -0.68 7.46
N PRO A 119 0.78 -0.95 7.81
CA PRO A 119 1.18 -1.13 9.21
C PRO A 119 0.95 0.14 10.02
N ASN A 120 0.59 -0.01 11.26
CA ASN A 120 0.44 1.10 12.21
C ASN A 120 -0.59 2.15 11.77
N LEU A 121 -1.65 1.70 11.13
CA LEU A 121 -2.74 2.57 10.71
C LEU A 121 -3.76 2.76 11.83
#